data_f91d738d37c9cb8eb238b2db90686de1
#
_entry.id   f91d738d37c9cb8eb238b2db90686de1
#
_cell.length_a   1.000
_cell.length_b   1.000
_cell.length_c   1.000
_cell.angle_alpha   90.00
_cell.angle_beta   90.00
_cell.angle_gamma   90.00
#
_symmetry.space_group_name_H-M   'P 1'
#
loop_
_entity.id
_entity.type
_entity.pdbx_description
1 polymer ?
#
loop_
_entity_poly.entity_id
_entity_poly.type
_entity_poly.pdbx_seq_one_letter_code
_entity_poly.pdbx_strand_id
1 'polypeptide(L)'
;MGPRNRNATSVCIASGWGACPVTPTFVEQYKNDPRFSACVWSCSEAGFDADITDSYEYTGYYTRKYAPMCFADGTRQEVGFKLGEQHQNVTYYQDYTIMRYADVLLMHSELNGNADGLNQVHQRVYPGETLAYSIENIRKERAIELAFEGVHYWDLMRYEKDGAYAARIITAAQNGAKVTNGGNEATTSFSESNFTSKKGLMQIPNTQITLSGNVLTQNAGW
;
A
#
# COMPACT_ATOMS: atom_id res chain seq x y z
N MET A 1 -8.05 -3.50 5.90
CA MET A 1 -8.07 -3.71 4.43
C MET A 1 -7.82 -5.18 4.19
N GLY A 2 -8.24 -5.76 3.06
CA GLY A 2 -8.02 -7.17 2.78
C GLY A 2 -9.15 -7.76 1.93
N PRO A 3 -9.00 -9.01 1.47
CA PRO A 3 -9.98 -9.64 0.61
C PRO A 3 -11.30 -9.81 1.34
N ARG A 4 -12.39 -9.66 0.59
CA ARG A 4 -13.70 -10.10 1.06
C ARG A 4 -13.75 -11.60 0.96
N ASN A 5 -13.77 -12.27 2.10
CA ASN A 5 -13.83 -13.70 2.17
C ASN A 5 -15.07 -14.10 2.97
N ARG A 6 -16.04 -14.73 2.30
CA ARG A 6 -17.28 -15.20 2.94
C ARG A 6 -17.15 -16.61 3.51
N ASN A 7 -16.21 -17.39 3.00
CA ASN A 7 -16.02 -18.76 3.42
C ASN A 7 -14.63 -18.91 4.07
N ALA A 8 -14.59 -19.51 5.23
CA ALA A 8 -13.35 -19.90 5.88
C ALA A 8 -12.61 -20.90 4.96
N THR A 9 -11.55 -20.42 4.34
CA THR A 9 -10.65 -21.23 3.51
C THR A 9 -9.52 -21.79 4.35
N SER A 10 -8.59 -22.49 3.75
CA SER A 10 -7.39 -23.02 4.40
C SER A 10 -6.53 -21.98 5.10
N VAL A 11 -6.72 -20.70 4.79
CA VAL A 11 -6.03 -19.59 5.44
C VAL A 11 -7.02 -18.80 6.27
N CYS A 12 -6.81 -18.78 7.59
CA CYS A 12 -7.65 -18.04 8.51
C CYS A 12 -7.22 -16.58 8.56
N ILE A 13 -7.91 -15.72 7.83
CA ILE A 13 -7.80 -14.27 7.90
C ILE A 13 -9.15 -13.65 8.15
N ALA A 14 -9.17 -12.49 8.82
CA ALA A 14 -10.40 -11.73 8.96
C ALA A 14 -10.87 -11.23 7.59
N SER A 15 -12.19 -11.35 7.34
CA SER A 15 -12.79 -10.82 6.12
C SER A 15 -12.61 -9.31 6.07
N GLY A 16 -12.02 -8.81 5.00
CA GLY A 16 -11.87 -7.40 4.72
C GLY A 16 -13.05 -6.83 3.95
N TRP A 17 -12.93 -5.56 3.54
CA TRP A 17 -13.95 -4.85 2.77
C TRP A 17 -13.83 -5.04 1.26
N GLY A 18 -12.86 -5.82 0.78
CA GLY A 18 -12.61 -6.02 -0.64
C GLY A 18 -12.10 -4.78 -1.38
N ALA A 19 -11.58 -3.80 -0.64
CA ALA A 19 -11.06 -2.54 -1.17
C ALA A 19 -9.52 -2.48 -1.04
N CYS A 20 -8.90 -1.61 -1.83
CA CYS A 20 -7.44 -1.39 -1.85
C CYS A 20 -6.65 -2.65 -2.22
N PRO A 21 -6.94 -3.32 -3.33
CA PRO A 21 -6.09 -4.38 -3.85
C PRO A 21 -4.72 -3.85 -4.28
N VAL A 22 -3.77 -4.74 -4.43
CA VAL A 22 -2.43 -4.38 -4.92
C VAL A 22 -2.47 -4.18 -6.43
N THR A 23 -1.86 -3.11 -6.93
CA THR A 23 -1.85 -2.81 -8.37
C THR A 23 -1.06 -3.86 -9.15
N PRO A 24 -1.48 -4.21 -10.39
CA PRO A 24 -0.73 -5.14 -11.24
C PRO A 24 0.71 -4.69 -11.48
N THR A 25 0.94 -3.38 -11.61
CA THR A 25 2.28 -2.81 -11.80
C THR A 25 3.21 -3.10 -10.62
N PHE A 26 2.71 -2.99 -9.39
CA PHE A 26 3.50 -3.36 -8.20
C PHE A 26 3.85 -4.85 -8.20
N VAL A 27 2.89 -5.70 -8.54
CA VAL A 27 3.11 -7.16 -8.64
C VAL A 27 4.20 -7.47 -9.66
N GLU A 28 4.09 -6.95 -10.87
CA GLU A 28 5.08 -7.19 -11.92
C GLU A 28 6.48 -6.70 -11.53
N GLN A 29 6.56 -5.59 -10.84
CA GLN A 29 7.84 -5.00 -10.42
C GLN A 29 8.52 -5.80 -9.31
N TYR A 30 7.76 -6.36 -8.36
CA TYR A 30 8.30 -6.91 -7.12
C TYR A 30 8.01 -8.39 -6.88
N LYS A 31 7.31 -9.10 -7.77
CA LYS A 31 6.97 -10.52 -7.60
C LYS A 31 8.17 -11.45 -7.35
N ASN A 32 9.35 -11.06 -7.80
CA ASN A 32 10.60 -11.81 -7.62
C ASN A 32 11.42 -11.33 -6.40
N ASP A 33 11.00 -10.28 -5.71
CA ASP A 33 11.67 -9.85 -4.47
C ASP A 33 11.27 -10.78 -3.33
N PRO A 34 12.22 -11.28 -2.52
CA PRO A 34 11.91 -12.19 -1.40
C PRO A 34 10.91 -11.63 -0.39
N ARG A 35 10.79 -10.30 -0.28
CA ARG A 35 9.81 -9.63 0.59
C ARG A 35 8.39 -9.66 0.03
N PHE A 36 8.22 -9.95 -1.25
CA PHE A 36 6.91 -9.88 -1.89
C PHE A 36 5.87 -10.74 -1.17
N SER A 37 6.19 -12.01 -0.91
CA SER A 37 5.28 -12.93 -0.24
C SER A 37 4.96 -12.55 1.21
N ALA A 38 5.82 -11.76 1.86
CA ALA A 38 5.54 -11.21 3.19
C ALA A 38 4.62 -9.97 3.14
N CYS A 39 4.60 -9.26 2.02
CA CYS A 39 3.84 -8.02 1.83
C CYS A 39 2.51 -8.21 1.11
N VAL A 40 2.41 -9.22 0.25
CA VAL A 40 1.29 -9.41 -0.68
C VAL A 40 0.73 -10.82 -0.58
N TRP A 41 -0.59 -10.91 -0.56
CA TRP A 41 -1.33 -12.14 -0.82
C TRP A 41 -1.64 -12.26 -2.31
N SER A 42 -1.24 -13.36 -2.93
CA SER A 42 -1.88 -13.88 -4.14
C SER A 42 -3.12 -14.67 -3.69
N CYS A 43 -4.31 -14.22 -4.06
CA CYS A 43 -5.55 -14.87 -3.60
C CYS A 43 -5.64 -16.31 -4.10
N SER A 44 -5.24 -16.57 -5.36
CA SER A 44 -5.26 -17.90 -5.95
C SER A 44 -4.26 -18.86 -5.30
N GLU A 45 -3.03 -18.40 -5.03
CA GLU A 45 -2.00 -19.23 -4.39
C GLU A 45 -2.29 -19.50 -2.92
N ALA A 46 -2.87 -18.52 -2.24
CA ALA A 46 -3.29 -18.67 -0.84
C ALA A 46 -4.59 -19.46 -0.67
N GLY A 47 -5.24 -19.85 -1.75
CA GLY A 47 -6.50 -20.60 -1.71
C GLY A 47 -7.67 -19.76 -1.18
N PHE A 48 -7.61 -18.43 -1.33
CA PHE A 48 -8.77 -17.59 -1.03
C PHE A 48 -9.83 -17.75 -2.09
N ASP A 49 -11.02 -18.11 -1.67
CA ASP A 49 -12.22 -17.91 -2.45
C ASP A 49 -12.67 -16.46 -2.24
N ALA A 50 -11.98 -15.54 -2.91
CA ALA A 50 -12.31 -14.13 -2.81
C ALA A 50 -13.69 -13.90 -3.43
N ASP A 51 -14.57 -13.26 -2.66
CA ASP A 51 -15.86 -12.82 -3.19
C ASP A 51 -15.64 -11.63 -4.15
N ILE A 52 -15.36 -11.96 -5.40
CA ILE A 52 -15.10 -10.98 -6.45
C ILE A 52 -16.35 -10.16 -6.80
N THR A 53 -17.56 -10.68 -6.48
CA THR A 53 -18.82 -9.98 -6.77
C THR A 53 -19.06 -8.82 -5.81
N ASP A 54 -18.37 -8.80 -4.68
CA ASP A 54 -18.47 -7.75 -3.66
C ASP A 54 -17.10 -7.06 -3.42
N SER A 55 -16.17 -7.22 -4.34
CA SER A 55 -14.86 -6.58 -4.33
C SER A 55 -14.81 -5.41 -5.32
N TYR A 56 -14.06 -4.38 -4.94
CA TYR A 56 -13.83 -3.20 -5.75
C TYR A 56 -12.41 -3.21 -6.32
N GLU A 57 -12.28 -3.00 -7.63
CA GLU A 57 -10.99 -2.99 -8.36
C GLU A 57 -10.13 -4.23 -8.09
N TYR A 58 -10.75 -5.39 -8.00
CA TYR A 58 -10.07 -6.65 -7.71
C TYR A 58 -9.00 -6.98 -8.76
N THR A 59 -7.78 -7.26 -8.29
CA THR A 59 -6.61 -7.60 -9.11
C THR A 59 -6.09 -9.02 -8.88
N GLY A 60 -6.68 -9.77 -7.97
CA GLY A 60 -6.15 -11.06 -7.50
C GLY A 60 -5.15 -10.93 -6.34
N TYR A 61 -4.78 -9.71 -5.95
CA TYR A 61 -3.73 -9.47 -4.95
C TYR A 61 -4.19 -8.47 -3.89
N TYR A 62 -3.88 -8.79 -2.63
CA TYR A 62 -4.15 -7.91 -1.48
C TYR A 62 -2.92 -7.77 -0.59
N THR A 63 -2.88 -6.71 0.22
CA THR A 63 -1.83 -6.53 1.20
C THR A 63 -1.89 -7.61 2.29
N ARG A 64 -0.74 -8.18 2.62
CA ARG A 64 -0.56 -9.13 3.71
C ARG A 64 -0.03 -8.49 4.98
N LYS A 65 0.72 -7.41 4.85
CA LYS A 65 1.51 -6.81 5.94
C LYS A 65 0.68 -6.44 7.17
N TYR A 66 -0.57 -6.01 6.97
CA TYR A 66 -1.52 -5.67 8.03
C TYR A 66 -2.79 -6.53 7.98
N ALA A 67 -2.68 -7.73 7.40
CA ALA A 67 -3.80 -8.66 7.38
C ALA A 67 -3.89 -9.35 8.75
N PRO A 68 -5.00 -9.21 9.47
CA PRO A 68 -5.19 -9.95 10.71
C PRO A 68 -5.38 -11.42 10.43
N MET A 69 -4.62 -12.26 11.11
CA MET A 69 -4.58 -13.71 10.91
C MET A 69 -4.98 -14.46 12.18
N CYS A 70 -5.53 -15.66 12.01
CA CYS A 70 -5.69 -16.64 13.07
C CYS A 70 -4.95 -17.94 12.75
N PHE A 71 -4.83 -18.85 13.70
CA PHE A 71 -4.40 -20.21 13.44
C PHE A 71 -5.50 -21.01 12.74
N ALA A 72 -5.13 -22.14 12.11
CA ALA A 72 -6.08 -22.98 11.38
C ALA A 72 -7.21 -23.55 12.25
N ASP A 73 -6.97 -23.70 13.56
CA ASP A 73 -7.98 -24.11 14.53
C ASP A 73 -8.92 -22.96 14.97
N GLY A 74 -8.76 -21.76 14.41
CA GLY A 74 -9.54 -20.57 14.71
C GLY A 74 -9.08 -19.80 15.96
N THR A 75 -8.03 -20.25 16.64
CA THR A 75 -7.47 -19.51 17.78
C THR A 75 -6.71 -18.27 17.32
N ARG A 76 -6.65 -17.25 18.17
CA ARG A 76 -5.99 -16.00 17.85
C ARG A 76 -4.47 -16.17 17.76
N GLN A 77 -3.87 -15.66 16.72
CA GLN A 77 -2.43 -15.37 16.70
C GLN A 77 -2.12 -14.16 17.59
N GLU A 78 -0.87 -14.00 18.01
CA GLU A 78 -0.45 -12.94 18.93
C GLU A 78 -0.91 -11.54 18.47
N VAL A 79 -0.77 -11.24 17.18
CA VAL A 79 -1.16 -9.95 16.57
C VAL A 79 -2.38 -10.07 15.64
N GLY A 80 -3.10 -11.17 15.72
CA GLY A 80 -4.22 -11.48 14.84
C GLY A 80 -5.59 -11.27 15.49
N PHE A 81 -6.49 -12.17 15.17
CA PHE A 81 -7.84 -12.20 15.72
C PHE A 81 -8.24 -13.65 16.07
N LYS A 82 -9.27 -13.80 16.89
CA LYS A 82 -9.89 -15.10 17.15
C LYS A 82 -11.14 -15.24 16.29
N LEU A 83 -11.32 -16.38 15.63
CA LEU A 83 -12.52 -16.66 14.86
C LEU A 83 -13.75 -16.61 15.76
N GLY A 84 -14.79 -15.89 15.34
CA GLY A 84 -16.02 -15.72 16.08
C GLY A 84 -16.00 -14.58 17.12
N GLU A 85 -14.90 -13.84 17.30
CA GLU A 85 -14.90 -12.60 18.08
C GLU A 85 -15.83 -11.57 17.43
N GLN A 86 -16.61 -10.89 18.29
CA GLN A 86 -17.44 -9.78 17.84
C GLN A 86 -16.55 -8.58 17.44
N HIS A 87 -16.99 -7.84 16.42
CA HIS A 87 -16.30 -6.64 15.96
C HIS A 87 -14.91 -6.89 15.36
N GLN A 88 -14.74 -7.96 14.59
CA GLN A 88 -13.49 -8.28 13.87
C GLN A 88 -12.90 -7.09 13.09
N ASN A 89 -13.71 -6.10 12.73
CA ASN A 89 -13.25 -4.89 12.02
C ASN A 89 -12.50 -3.89 12.92
N VAL A 90 -12.57 -4.04 14.25
CA VAL A 90 -11.99 -3.09 15.22
C VAL A 90 -11.15 -3.77 16.31
N THR A 91 -11.18 -5.10 16.40
CA THR A 91 -10.45 -5.87 17.41
C THR A 91 -9.16 -6.47 16.85
N TYR A 92 -8.38 -5.66 16.11
CA TYR A 92 -7.07 -6.07 15.69
C TYR A 92 -6.03 -5.78 16.75
N TYR A 93 -5.14 -6.74 16.96
CA TYR A 93 -4.07 -6.65 17.95
C TYR A 93 -2.73 -6.28 17.31
N GLN A 94 -2.76 -5.87 16.05
CA GLN A 94 -1.58 -5.44 15.31
C GLN A 94 -1.43 -3.93 15.42
N ASP A 95 -0.28 -3.49 15.93
CA ASP A 95 0.06 -2.09 16.00
C ASP A 95 0.27 -1.49 14.61
N TYR A 96 -0.21 -0.26 14.42
CA TYR A 96 0.10 0.50 13.23
C TYR A 96 1.51 1.10 13.35
N THR A 97 2.38 0.73 12.44
CA THR A 97 3.76 1.24 12.39
C THR A 97 3.77 2.66 11.83
N ILE A 98 4.08 3.64 12.67
CA ILE A 98 4.23 5.04 12.25
C ILE A 98 5.62 5.24 11.62
N MET A 99 6.66 4.70 12.25
CA MET A 99 8.06 4.77 11.79
C MET A 99 8.82 3.54 12.29
N ARG A 100 9.75 3.05 11.50
CA ARG A 100 10.63 1.94 11.90
C ARG A 100 12.08 2.17 11.45
N TYR A 101 13.00 1.43 12.04
CA TYR A 101 14.42 1.67 11.84
C TYR A 101 14.87 1.61 10.37
N ALA A 102 14.27 0.75 9.55
CA ALA A 102 14.56 0.70 8.11
C ALA A 102 14.23 2.03 7.40
N ASP A 103 13.13 2.70 7.79
CA ASP A 103 12.79 4.02 7.26
C ASP A 103 13.86 5.05 7.64
N VAL A 104 14.31 5.05 8.91
CA VAL A 104 15.39 5.93 9.40
C VAL A 104 16.69 5.69 8.63
N LEU A 105 17.07 4.44 8.40
CA LEU A 105 18.28 4.09 7.65
C LEU A 105 18.23 4.58 6.20
N LEU A 106 17.08 4.43 5.54
CA LEU A 106 16.90 4.90 4.16
C LEU A 106 16.88 6.43 4.07
N MET A 107 16.25 7.12 5.03
CA MET A 107 16.35 8.58 5.16
C MET A 107 17.79 9.04 5.43
N HIS A 108 18.52 8.32 6.29
CA HIS A 108 19.93 8.62 6.56
C HIS A 108 20.78 8.55 5.28
N SER A 109 20.61 7.50 4.47
CA SER A 109 21.31 7.37 3.20
C SER A 109 20.95 8.50 2.23
N GLU A 110 19.67 8.86 2.14
CA GLU A 110 19.17 9.91 1.26
C GLU A 110 19.78 11.27 1.61
N LEU A 111 19.79 11.62 2.92
CA LEU A 111 20.25 12.93 3.41
C LEU A 111 21.78 13.06 3.38
N ASN A 112 22.51 11.99 3.65
CA ASN A 112 23.97 12.02 3.68
C ASN A 112 24.65 11.72 2.34
N GLY A 113 23.88 11.35 1.31
CA GLY A 113 24.45 11.06 -0.01
C GLY A 113 25.33 9.81 -0.03
N ASN A 114 25.04 8.80 0.79
CA ASN A 114 25.81 7.56 0.88
C ASN A 114 24.92 6.31 0.87
N ALA A 115 25.51 5.14 0.68
CA ALA A 115 24.80 3.87 0.60
C ALA A 115 24.73 3.10 1.92
N ASP A 116 25.18 3.65 3.04
CA ASP A 116 25.35 2.90 4.27
C ASP A 116 24.03 2.34 4.82
N GLY A 117 23.05 3.19 5.03
CA GLY A 117 21.72 2.78 5.49
C GLY A 117 20.97 1.97 4.42
N LEU A 118 21.11 2.35 3.14
CA LEU A 118 20.56 1.60 2.02
C LEU A 118 21.04 0.15 2.04
N ASN A 119 22.35 -0.09 2.17
CA ASN A 119 22.91 -1.42 2.18
C ASN A 119 22.59 -2.19 3.47
N GLN A 120 22.45 -1.53 4.61
CA GLN A 120 21.99 -2.18 5.82
C GLN A 120 20.57 -2.76 5.67
N VAL A 121 19.68 -2.06 4.97
CA VAL A 121 18.33 -2.54 4.68
C VAL A 121 18.36 -3.64 3.61
N HIS A 122 19.07 -3.41 2.51
CA HIS A 122 19.13 -4.31 1.37
C HIS A 122 19.72 -5.68 1.74
N GLN A 123 20.83 -5.70 2.46
CA GLN A 123 21.55 -6.93 2.82
C GLN A 123 20.81 -7.84 3.80
N ARG A 124 19.77 -7.35 4.48
CA ARG A 124 18.89 -8.24 5.25
C ARG A 124 18.17 -9.27 4.38
N VAL A 125 17.96 -8.92 3.12
CA VAL A 125 17.19 -9.70 2.15
C VAL A 125 18.10 -10.33 1.10
N TYR A 126 19.17 -9.62 0.73
CA TYR A 126 20.17 -10.03 -0.24
C TYR A 126 21.57 -10.06 0.42
N PRO A 127 21.88 -11.08 1.25
CA PRO A 127 23.13 -11.14 2.00
C PRO A 127 24.35 -11.09 1.06
N GLY A 128 25.26 -10.17 1.33
CA GLY A 128 26.48 -9.99 0.54
C GLY A 128 26.33 -9.15 -0.73
N GLU A 129 25.13 -8.78 -1.12
CA GLU A 129 24.92 -7.85 -2.23
C GLU A 129 25.00 -6.40 -1.75
N THR A 130 25.46 -5.52 -2.62
CA THR A 130 25.53 -4.08 -2.33
C THR A 130 24.97 -3.27 -3.49
N LEU A 131 24.26 -2.21 -3.15
CA LEU A 131 23.79 -1.21 -4.09
C LEU A 131 24.69 0.03 -4.02
N ALA A 132 25.03 0.59 -5.17
CA ALA A 132 25.64 1.91 -5.23
C ALA A 132 24.62 2.97 -4.74
N TYR A 133 25.13 4.01 -4.10
CA TYR A 133 24.26 5.15 -3.78
C TYR A 133 23.67 5.76 -5.05
N SER A 134 22.37 5.85 -5.05
CA SER A 134 21.60 6.69 -5.95
C SER A 134 20.23 6.94 -5.33
N ILE A 135 19.64 8.09 -5.62
CA ILE A 135 18.26 8.39 -5.20
C ILE A 135 17.28 7.36 -5.77
N GLU A 136 17.52 6.88 -6.98
CA GLU A 136 16.68 5.85 -7.59
C GLU A 136 16.74 4.50 -6.84
N ASN A 137 17.92 4.07 -6.40
CA ASN A 137 18.04 2.86 -5.60
C ASN A 137 17.35 3.00 -4.23
N ILE A 138 17.47 4.17 -3.60
CA ILE A 138 16.75 4.46 -2.35
C ILE A 138 15.24 4.43 -2.57
N ARG A 139 14.72 5.05 -3.65
CA ARG A 139 13.29 5.03 -3.98
C ARG A 139 12.76 3.61 -4.20
N LYS A 140 13.50 2.78 -4.93
CA LYS A 140 13.15 1.37 -5.16
C LYS A 140 13.15 0.57 -3.88
N GLU A 141 14.19 0.73 -3.05
CA GLU A 141 14.27 0.03 -1.77
C GLU A 141 13.14 0.45 -0.83
N ARG A 142 12.84 1.76 -0.72
CA ARG A 142 11.71 2.28 0.06
C ARG A 142 10.38 1.71 -0.42
N ALA A 143 10.17 1.63 -1.73
CA ALA A 143 8.90 1.18 -2.30
C ALA A 143 8.53 -0.26 -1.90
N ILE A 144 9.48 -1.17 -1.84
CA ILE A 144 9.22 -2.56 -1.43
C ILE A 144 9.36 -2.75 0.09
N GLU A 145 10.38 -2.17 0.71
CA GLU A 145 10.61 -2.33 2.15
C GLU A 145 9.49 -1.75 2.98
N LEU A 146 9.02 -0.54 2.63
CA LEU A 146 7.96 0.18 3.32
C LEU A 146 6.58 0.04 2.64
N ALA A 147 6.45 -0.93 1.73
CA ALA A 147 5.20 -1.19 1.04
C ALA A 147 4.04 -1.33 2.03
N PHE A 148 2.92 -0.67 1.74
CA PHE A 148 1.65 -0.70 2.49
C PHE A 148 1.72 -0.14 3.93
N GLU A 149 2.80 0.56 4.31
CA GLU A 149 2.96 1.20 5.62
C GLU A 149 2.45 2.66 5.66
N GLY A 150 1.75 3.11 4.61
CA GLY A 150 1.15 4.44 4.55
C GLY A 150 2.10 5.57 4.12
N VAL A 151 3.38 5.27 3.90
CA VAL A 151 4.40 6.30 3.57
C VAL A 151 4.57 6.55 2.07
N HIS A 152 4.20 5.58 1.22
CA HIS A 152 4.52 5.61 -0.22
C HIS A 152 3.97 6.83 -0.95
N TYR A 153 2.71 7.22 -0.69
CA TYR A 153 2.12 8.41 -1.30
C TYR A 153 2.92 9.68 -0.98
N TRP A 154 3.33 9.84 0.27
CA TRP A 154 4.10 10.99 0.71
C TRP A 154 5.51 11.00 0.14
N ASP A 155 6.14 9.83 -0.01
CA ASP A 155 7.40 9.69 -0.74
C ASP A 155 7.27 10.15 -2.20
N LEU A 156 6.25 9.69 -2.90
CA LEU A 156 5.99 10.12 -4.28
C LEU A 156 5.77 11.63 -4.38
N MET A 157 5.05 12.22 -3.43
CA MET A 157 4.76 13.66 -3.41
C MET A 157 6.00 14.53 -3.16
N ARG A 158 6.95 14.06 -2.32
CA ARG A 158 8.13 14.84 -1.98
C ARG A 158 9.28 14.76 -2.97
N TYR A 159 9.28 13.77 -3.86
CA TYR A 159 10.39 13.55 -4.79
C TYR A 159 10.51 14.60 -5.87
N GLU A 160 9.43 15.24 -6.26
CA GLU A 160 9.43 16.36 -7.18
C GLU A 160 8.38 17.40 -6.79
N LYS A 161 8.65 18.67 -7.19
CA LYS A 161 7.75 19.78 -6.87
C LYS A 161 6.34 19.55 -7.43
N ASP A 162 5.36 20.02 -6.68
CA ASP A 162 3.94 20.04 -7.07
C ASP A 162 3.37 18.63 -7.41
N GLY A 163 3.99 17.56 -6.87
CA GLY A 163 3.55 16.19 -7.06
C GLY A 163 3.80 15.61 -8.47
N ALA A 164 4.70 16.21 -9.26
CA ALA A 164 4.94 15.77 -10.62
C ALA A 164 5.44 14.32 -10.72
N TYR A 165 6.30 13.90 -9.79
CA TYR A 165 6.74 12.50 -9.73
C TYR A 165 5.57 11.57 -9.40
N ALA A 166 4.76 11.93 -8.40
CA ALA A 166 3.58 11.16 -8.03
C ALA A 166 2.61 11.00 -9.20
N ALA A 167 2.34 12.08 -9.93
CA ALA A 167 1.45 12.06 -11.10
C ALA A 167 1.87 10.99 -12.11
N ARG A 168 3.16 10.97 -12.49
CA ARG A 168 3.68 9.99 -13.47
C ARG A 168 3.60 8.55 -12.95
N ILE A 169 4.01 8.30 -11.69
CA ILE A 169 4.03 6.95 -11.15
C ILE A 169 2.61 6.40 -10.95
N ILE A 170 1.69 7.23 -10.42
CA ILE A 170 0.31 6.81 -10.22
C ILE A 170 -0.38 6.57 -11.58
N THR A 171 -0.14 7.45 -12.56
CA THR A 171 -0.68 7.26 -13.93
C THR A 171 -0.19 5.94 -14.52
N ALA A 172 1.10 5.64 -14.41
CA ALA A 172 1.66 4.39 -14.92
C ALA A 172 1.10 3.15 -14.20
N ALA A 173 0.76 3.27 -12.92
CA ALA A 173 0.25 2.17 -12.12
C ALA A 173 -1.27 1.95 -12.26
N GLN A 174 -2.05 2.99 -12.47
CA GLN A 174 -3.50 2.94 -12.40
C GLN A 174 -4.20 3.18 -13.75
N ASN A 175 -3.62 4.01 -14.64
CA ASN A 175 -4.32 4.29 -15.89
C ASN A 175 -4.24 3.09 -16.85
N GLY A 176 -5.39 2.56 -17.20
CA GLY A 176 -5.50 1.39 -18.08
C GLY A 176 -5.26 0.04 -17.38
N ALA A 177 -5.12 0.01 -16.05
CA ALA A 177 -4.95 -1.25 -15.33
C ALA A 177 -6.26 -2.08 -15.38
N LYS A 178 -6.09 -3.36 -15.70
CA LYS A 178 -7.22 -4.31 -15.73
C LYS A 178 -7.56 -4.79 -14.34
N VAL A 179 -8.83 -4.73 -14.01
CA VAL A 179 -9.39 -5.08 -12.70
C VAL A 179 -10.74 -5.76 -12.87
N THR A 180 -11.30 -6.26 -11.77
CA THR A 180 -12.68 -6.76 -11.73
C THR A 180 -13.48 -5.94 -10.71
N ASN A 181 -14.59 -5.40 -11.14
CA ASN A 181 -15.54 -4.67 -10.28
C ASN A 181 -16.88 -5.42 -10.24
N GLY A 182 -17.31 -5.82 -9.05
CA GLY A 182 -18.58 -6.53 -8.90
C GLY A 182 -18.68 -7.80 -9.78
N GLY A 183 -17.56 -8.51 -9.97
CA GLY A 183 -17.48 -9.70 -10.82
C GLY A 183 -17.30 -9.42 -12.32
N ASN A 184 -17.33 -8.16 -12.76
CA ASN A 184 -17.19 -7.80 -14.17
C ASN A 184 -15.80 -7.22 -14.47
N GLU A 185 -15.26 -7.53 -15.65
CA GLU A 185 -14.03 -6.90 -16.12
C GLU A 185 -14.21 -5.39 -16.26
N ALA A 186 -13.23 -4.67 -15.77
CA ALA A 186 -13.16 -3.20 -15.83
C ALA A 186 -11.73 -2.74 -16.09
N THR A 187 -11.61 -1.48 -16.44
CA THR A 187 -10.31 -0.82 -16.61
C THR A 187 -10.31 0.45 -15.78
N THR A 188 -9.30 0.61 -14.95
CA THR A 188 -9.14 1.82 -14.13
C THR A 188 -8.73 3.00 -15.01
N SER A 189 -9.09 4.19 -14.60
CA SER A 189 -8.68 5.43 -15.23
C SER A 189 -8.09 6.39 -14.19
N PHE A 190 -7.02 7.06 -14.57
CA PHE A 190 -6.40 8.10 -13.77
C PHE A 190 -6.05 9.29 -14.66
N SER A 191 -6.46 10.48 -14.25
CA SER A 191 -6.18 11.70 -14.98
C SER A 191 -4.95 12.40 -14.40
N GLU A 192 -3.81 12.26 -15.06
CA GLU A 192 -2.57 12.94 -14.69
C GLU A 192 -2.72 14.46 -14.67
N SER A 193 -3.41 15.03 -15.67
CA SER A 193 -3.66 16.47 -15.75
C SER A 193 -4.51 17.00 -14.60
N ASN A 194 -5.55 16.24 -14.20
CA ASN A 194 -6.38 16.59 -13.04
C ASN A 194 -5.58 16.51 -11.74
N PHE A 195 -4.74 15.50 -11.56
CA PHE A 195 -3.86 15.38 -10.40
C PHE A 195 -2.85 16.53 -10.33
N THR A 196 -2.20 16.84 -11.45
CA THR A 196 -1.18 17.89 -11.55
C THR A 196 -1.77 19.28 -11.32
N SER A 197 -2.98 19.57 -11.85
CA SER A 197 -3.65 20.85 -11.62
C SER A 197 -3.95 21.11 -10.15
N LYS A 198 -4.15 20.05 -9.37
CA LYS A 198 -4.36 20.07 -7.91
C LYS A 198 -3.09 19.92 -7.10
N LYS A 199 -1.93 19.75 -7.77
CA LYS A 199 -0.63 19.49 -7.13
C LYS A 199 -0.65 18.29 -6.20
N GLY A 200 -1.51 17.29 -6.45
CA GLY A 200 -1.75 16.15 -5.56
C GLY A 200 -2.41 16.49 -4.24
N LEU A 201 -2.85 17.72 -4.02
CA LEU A 201 -3.49 18.12 -2.76
C LEU A 201 -4.97 17.74 -2.74
N MET A 202 -5.46 17.43 -1.56
CA MET A 202 -6.87 17.14 -1.32
C MET A 202 -7.67 18.45 -1.19
N GLN A 203 -8.97 18.38 -1.47
CA GLN A 203 -9.90 19.47 -1.22
C GLN A 203 -9.97 19.77 0.28
N ILE A 204 -9.91 21.06 0.64
CA ILE A 204 -10.27 21.49 1.98
C ILE A 204 -11.80 21.48 2.07
N PRO A 205 -12.42 20.78 3.02
CA PRO A 205 -13.89 20.74 3.14
C PRO A 205 -14.47 22.16 3.24
N ASN A 206 -15.50 22.46 2.45
CA ASN A 206 -16.11 23.79 2.43
C ASN A 206 -16.63 24.23 3.81
N THR A 207 -17.05 23.28 4.64
CA THR A 207 -17.44 23.55 6.04
C THR A 207 -16.29 24.14 6.85
N GLN A 208 -15.05 23.71 6.63
CA GLN A 208 -13.87 24.24 7.31
C GLN A 208 -13.54 25.66 6.83
N ILE A 209 -13.70 25.92 5.54
CA ILE A 209 -13.52 27.26 4.98
C ILE A 209 -14.54 28.22 5.60
N THR A 210 -15.83 27.84 5.64
CA THR A 210 -16.88 28.65 6.27
C THR A 210 -16.65 28.88 7.76
N LEU A 211 -16.30 27.82 8.52
CA LEU A 211 -16.01 27.92 9.95
C LEU A 211 -14.81 28.82 10.27
N SER A 212 -13.86 28.91 9.35
CA SER A 212 -12.73 29.85 9.49
C SER A 212 -13.07 31.31 9.25
N GLY A 213 -14.34 31.65 8.94
CA GLY A 213 -14.73 32.97 8.50
C GLY A 213 -14.20 33.32 7.10
N ASN A 214 -13.95 32.32 6.26
CA ASN A 214 -13.36 32.42 4.92
C ASN A 214 -11.87 32.91 4.93
N VAL A 215 -11.18 32.74 6.05
CA VAL A 215 -9.73 32.98 6.11
C VAL A 215 -8.96 31.87 5.39
N LEU A 216 -9.43 30.62 5.47
CA LEU A 216 -8.87 29.51 4.70
C LEU A 216 -9.29 29.66 3.23
N THR A 217 -8.32 29.56 2.35
CA THR A 217 -8.54 29.51 0.88
C THR A 217 -8.41 28.08 0.39
N GLN A 218 -9.20 27.71 -0.63
CA GLN A 218 -9.15 26.39 -1.22
C GLN A 218 -7.81 26.10 -1.89
N ASN A 219 -7.40 24.82 -1.88
CA ASN A 219 -6.24 24.37 -2.65
C ASN A 219 -6.47 24.58 -4.14
N ALA A 220 -5.38 24.82 -4.89
CA ALA A 220 -5.45 25.02 -6.33
C ALA A 220 -6.16 23.85 -7.03
N GLY A 221 -6.98 24.15 -8.02
CA GLY A 221 -7.67 23.17 -8.86
C GLY A 221 -8.94 22.54 -8.26
N TRP A 222 -9.40 23.05 -7.11
CA TRP A 222 -10.63 22.60 -6.45
C TRP A 222 -11.72 23.68 -6.47
#